data_da0bd6b2d7c06db2c47623711db5d354
#
_entry.id   da0bd6b2d7c06db2c47623711db5d354
#
_cell.length_a   1.000
_cell.length_b   1.000
_cell.length_c   1.000
_cell.angle_alpha   90.00
_cell.angle_beta   90.00
_cell.angle_gamma   90.00
#
_symmetry.space_group_name_H-M   'P 1'
#
loop_
_entity.id
_entity.type
_entity.pdbx_description
1 polymer ?
#
loop_
_entity_poly.entity_id
_entity_poly.type
_entity_poly.pdbx_seq_one_letter_code
_entity_poly.pdbx_strand_id
1 'polypeptide(L)'
;MGKAKKTRKFAVAKKIISPKDTRVRENLEKAQKKAEELKKKEAPRQVEQANSALFFQYNTQLGPPYHVLVDTNFINFSIRKKLDMVRAMMDCLLAKCIPCITNCVMGELEKLGGKYKIALRLAKDPRFERIPCNCKGCYADDCLTNMVKQWKCFIVATCDKELRGRIRKIPGVPCMYISGYKYTVERMPEAFGAPP
;
A
#
# COMPACT_ATOMS: atom_id res chain seq x y z
N MET A 1 51.35 -46.24 49.12
CA MET A 1 50.75 -44.90 49.35
C MET A 1 49.50 -44.74 48.52
N GLY A 2 48.33 -44.79 49.11
CA GLY A 2 47.02 -44.67 48.42
C GLY A 2 46.69 -43.23 48.10
N LYS A 3 46.32 -42.97 46.83
CA LYS A 3 45.89 -41.64 46.35
C LYS A 3 44.54 -41.31 47.04
N ALA A 4 44.49 -40.21 47.79
CA ALA A 4 43.25 -39.68 48.35
C ALA A 4 42.22 -39.37 47.30
N LYS A 5 41.03 -39.96 47.35
CA LYS A 5 39.90 -39.63 46.45
C LYS A 5 39.49 -38.17 46.67
N LYS A 6 39.55 -37.33 45.66
CA LYS A 6 39.01 -35.97 45.69
C LYS A 6 37.53 -36.03 46.06
N THR A 7 37.14 -35.35 47.13
CA THR A 7 35.76 -35.16 47.54
C THR A 7 34.99 -34.51 46.36
N ARG A 8 33.83 -35.08 46.04
CA ARG A 8 32.93 -34.49 45.02
C ARG A 8 32.50 -33.12 45.51
N LYS A 9 32.77 -32.08 44.71
CA LYS A 9 32.21 -30.76 44.95
C LYS A 9 30.70 -30.89 44.92
N PHE A 10 30.02 -30.50 46.02
CA PHE A 10 28.57 -30.40 46.00
C PHE A 10 28.14 -29.49 44.83
N ALA A 11 27.26 -30.00 44.00
CA ALA A 11 26.70 -29.19 42.93
C ALA A 11 25.93 -28.03 43.59
N VAL A 12 26.23 -26.81 43.15
CA VAL A 12 25.48 -25.62 43.61
C VAL A 12 24.00 -25.89 43.37
N ALA A 13 23.22 -25.86 44.45
CA ALA A 13 21.80 -26.09 44.38
C ALA A 13 21.19 -25.13 43.34
N LYS A 14 20.58 -25.68 42.29
CA LYS A 14 19.90 -24.87 41.31
C LYS A 14 18.80 -24.10 41.99
N LYS A 15 18.73 -22.79 41.78
CA LYS A 15 17.63 -21.96 42.28
C LYS A 15 16.31 -22.61 41.87
N ILE A 16 15.46 -22.91 42.86
CA ILE A 16 14.18 -23.59 42.67
C ILE A 16 13.26 -22.78 41.75
N ILE A 17 13.40 -21.44 41.76
CA ILE A 17 12.63 -20.52 40.94
C ILE A 17 13.60 -19.66 40.15
N SER A 18 13.49 -19.68 38.81
CA SER A 18 14.21 -18.79 37.93
C SER A 18 13.51 -17.43 37.87
N PRO A 19 14.23 -16.29 37.66
CA PRO A 19 13.60 -15.00 37.43
C PRO A 19 12.64 -14.98 36.24
N LYS A 20 12.77 -15.95 35.33
CA LYS A 20 11.88 -16.14 34.15
C LYS A 20 10.74 -17.14 34.42
N ASP A 21 10.61 -17.67 35.64
CA ASP A 21 9.55 -18.61 35.93
C ASP A 21 8.19 -17.94 35.93
N THR A 22 7.22 -18.61 35.29
CA THR A 22 5.83 -18.12 35.17
C THR A 22 5.11 -18.03 36.52
N ARG A 23 5.64 -18.66 37.56
CA ARG A 23 5.11 -18.58 38.92
C ARG A 23 5.41 -17.25 39.59
N VAL A 24 6.37 -16.49 39.09
CA VAL A 24 6.67 -15.15 39.60
C VAL A 24 5.55 -14.21 39.14
N ARG A 25 4.86 -13.59 40.09
CA ARG A 25 3.69 -12.73 39.83
C ARG A 25 3.95 -11.68 38.76
N GLU A 26 5.12 -11.05 38.76
CA GLU A 26 5.52 -10.06 37.74
C GLU A 26 5.63 -10.65 36.32
N ASN A 27 6.08 -11.91 36.21
CA ASN A 27 6.20 -12.58 34.92
C ASN A 27 4.84 -13.01 34.36
N LEU A 28 3.91 -13.39 35.26
CA LEU A 28 2.52 -13.64 34.92
C LEU A 28 1.83 -12.38 34.41
N GLU A 29 2.01 -11.25 35.08
CA GLU A 29 1.44 -9.97 34.66
C GLU A 29 2.03 -9.50 33.30
N LYS A 30 3.34 -9.67 33.13
CA LYS A 30 4.02 -9.38 31.84
C LYS A 30 3.55 -10.29 30.71
N ALA A 31 3.35 -11.58 31.00
CA ALA A 31 2.83 -12.53 30.04
C ALA A 31 1.37 -12.24 29.66
N GLN A 32 0.53 -11.86 30.63
CA GLN A 32 -0.85 -11.45 30.38
C GLN A 32 -0.94 -10.18 29.55
N LYS A 33 -0.18 -9.13 29.88
CA LYS A 33 -0.12 -7.90 29.07
C LYS A 33 0.33 -8.16 27.65
N LYS A 34 1.34 -9.03 27.49
CA LYS A 34 1.84 -9.40 26.15
C LYS A 34 0.82 -10.22 25.36
N ALA A 35 0.05 -11.08 26.03
CA ALA A 35 -1.04 -11.83 25.41
C ALA A 35 -2.22 -10.93 25.04
N GLU A 36 -2.55 -9.91 25.85
CA GLU A 36 -3.56 -8.90 25.51
C GLU A 36 -3.14 -8.00 24.36
N GLU A 37 -1.86 -7.59 24.31
CA GLU A 37 -1.33 -6.83 23.16
C GLU A 37 -1.35 -7.65 21.88
N LEU A 38 -1.00 -8.95 21.94
CA LEU A 38 -1.11 -9.85 20.80
C LEU A 38 -2.56 -10.02 20.36
N LYS A 39 -3.49 -10.23 21.28
CA LYS A 39 -4.92 -10.30 20.98
C LYS A 39 -5.46 -8.99 20.38
N LYS A 40 -4.99 -7.82 20.84
CA LYS A 40 -5.34 -6.53 20.25
C LYS A 40 -4.76 -6.34 18.86
N LYS A 41 -3.61 -6.94 18.55
CA LYS A 41 -2.99 -6.92 17.21
C LYS A 41 -3.64 -7.93 16.25
N GLU A 42 -4.09 -9.07 16.79
CA GLU A 42 -4.78 -10.13 16.03
C GLU A 42 -6.29 -9.90 15.93
N ALA A 43 -6.86 -9.08 16.81
CA ALA A 43 -8.25 -8.68 16.65
C ALA A 43 -8.44 -8.09 15.23
N PRO A 44 -9.33 -8.67 14.40
CA PRO A 44 -9.59 -8.13 13.09
C PRO A 44 -9.98 -6.67 13.31
N ARG A 45 -9.18 -5.74 12.75
CA ARG A 45 -9.58 -4.34 12.74
C ARG A 45 -10.96 -4.33 12.13
N GLN A 46 -11.98 -4.04 12.92
CA GLN A 46 -13.30 -3.73 12.39
C GLN A 46 -13.13 -2.46 11.56
N VAL A 47 -12.75 -2.67 10.30
CA VAL A 47 -12.90 -1.64 9.29
C VAL A 47 -14.40 -1.48 9.20
N GLU A 48 -14.89 -0.28 9.50
CA GLU A 48 -16.28 0.08 9.23
C GLU A 48 -16.56 -0.41 7.81
N GLN A 49 -17.37 -1.44 7.69
CA GLN A 49 -17.80 -1.95 6.40
C GLN A 49 -18.61 -0.82 5.79
N ALA A 50 -18.00 -0.07 4.89
CA ALA A 50 -18.74 0.83 4.05
C ALA A 50 -19.85 -0.01 3.42
N ASN A 51 -21.07 0.42 3.61
CA ASN A 51 -22.29 -0.26 3.18
C ASN A 51 -22.04 -0.81 1.76
N SER A 52 -22.24 -2.11 1.54
CA SER A 52 -22.00 -2.73 0.23
C SER A 52 -22.75 -2.03 -0.91
N ALA A 53 -23.90 -1.41 -0.60
CA ALA A 53 -24.63 -0.54 -1.49
C ALA A 53 -23.81 0.69 -1.97
N LEU A 54 -22.87 1.21 -1.17
CA LEU A 54 -21.96 2.28 -1.58
C LEU A 54 -20.84 1.78 -2.50
N PHE A 55 -20.54 0.50 -2.47
CA PHE A 55 -19.56 -0.15 -3.36
C PHE A 55 -20.07 -0.21 -4.80
N PHE A 56 -21.36 -0.40 -4.97
CA PHE A 56 -22.04 -0.46 -6.27
C PHE A 56 -22.57 0.90 -6.70
N GLN A 57 -22.16 1.99 -6.06
CA GLN A 57 -22.50 3.31 -6.56
C GLN A 57 -21.90 3.47 -7.96
N TYR A 58 -22.80 3.49 -8.90
CA TYR A 58 -22.60 3.76 -10.30
C TYR A 58 -21.77 5.02 -10.47
N ASN A 59 -20.56 4.88 -10.94
CA ASN A 59 -19.74 6.03 -11.24
C ASN A 59 -19.87 6.38 -12.73
N THR A 60 -20.84 7.21 -13.05
CA THR A 60 -21.10 7.69 -14.41
C THR A 60 -19.98 8.57 -14.99
N GLN A 61 -19.10 9.08 -14.12
CA GLN A 61 -17.97 9.91 -14.55
C GLN A 61 -16.79 9.11 -15.08
N LEU A 62 -16.76 7.80 -14.80
CA LEU A 62 -15.68 6.92 -15.23
C LEU A 62 -16.05 6.25 -16.54
N GLY A 63 -15.41 6.67 -17.61
CA GLY A 63 -15.61 6.13 -18.96
C GLY A 63 -14.36 6.26 -19.81
N PRO A 64 -14.26 5.50 -20.91
CA PRO A 64 -13.17 5.65 -21.84
C PRO A 64 -13.24 7.01 -22.59
N PRO A 65 -12.10 7.70 -22.83
CA PRO A 65 -10.75 7.30 -22.45
C PRO A 65 -10.51 7.40 -20.94
N TYR A 66 -9.92 6.34 -20.34
CA TYR A 66 -9.66 6.33 -18.91
C TYR A 66 -8.46 7.19 -18.52
N HIS A 67 -8.66 8.12 -17.61
CA HIS A 67 -7.60 8.93 -17.04
C HIS A 67 -7.03 8.22 -15.82
N VAL A 68 -5.74 7.88 -15.87
CA VAL A 68 -5.06 7.11 -14.81
C VAL A 68 -4.07 8.00 -14.07
N LEU A 69 -4.37 8.38 -12.84
CA LEU A 69 -3.45 9.11 -11.97
C LEU A 69 -2.33 8.19 -11.51
N VAL A 70 -1.10 8.58 -11.81
CA VAL A 70 0.07 7.74 -11.57
C VAL A 70 0.86 8.27 -10.38
N ASP A 71 1.17 7.37 -9.45
CA ASP A 71 2.01 7.61 -8.29
C ASP A 71 3.50 7.38 -8.58
N THR A 72 4.39 8.05 -7.82
CA THR A 72 5.85 7.92 -7.91
C THR A 72 6.32 6.48 -7.78
N ASN A 73 5.78 5.75 -6.80
CA ASN A 73 6.11 4.36 -6.55
C ASN A 73 5.69 3.44 -7.70
N PHE A 74 4.52 3.70 -8.30
CA PHE A 74 4.03 2.92 -9.44
C PHE A 74 4.95 3.05 -10.66
N ILE A 75 5.43 4.26 -10.97
CA ILE A 75 6.40 4.49 -12.04
C ILE A 75 7.66 3.68 -11.83
N ASN A 76 8.22 3.73 -10.61
CA ASN A 76 9.44 3.03 -10.26
C ASN A 76 9.32 1.51 -10.36
N PHE A 77 8.22 0.95 -9.87
CA PHE A 77 7.96 -0.49 -9.97
C PHE A 77 7.74 -0.92 -11.43
N SER A 78 7.08 -0.10 -12.25
CA SER A 78 6.89 -0.38 -13.68
C SER A 78 8.22 -0.43 -14.43
N ILE A 79 9.13 0.51 -14.14
CA ILE A 79 10.48 0.51 -14.70
C ILE A 79 11.27 -0.75 -14.27
N ARG A 80 11.22 -1.10 -12.99
CA ARG A 80 11.88 -2.31 -12.47
C ARG A 80 11.37 -3.58 -13.13
N LYS A 81 10.08 -3.63 -13.46
CA LYS A 81 9.43 -4.75 -14.15
C LYS A 81 9.54 -4.68 -15.67
N LYS A 82 10.18 -3.63 -16.20
CA LYS A 82 10.33 -3.39 -17.66
C LYS A 82 8.99 -3.35 -18.40
N LEU A 83 7.95 -2.79 -17.78
CA LEU A 83 6.62 -2.64 -18.37
C LEU A 83 6.52 -1.31 -19.12
N ASP A 84 6.00 -1.33 -20.36
CA ASP A 84 5.54 -0.10 -21.01
C ASP A 84 4.22 0.30 -20.37
N MET A 85 4.23 1.43 -19.64
CA MET A 85 3.10 1.85 -18.82
C MET A 85 1.82 2.05 -19.63
N VAL A 86 1.92 2.76 -20.75
CA VAL A 86 0.74 3.09 -21.58
C VAL A 86 0.13 1.82 -22.16
N ARG A 87 0.96 0.98 -22.74
CA ARG A 87 0.52 -0.28 -23.35
C ARG A 87 -0.07 -1.22 -22.32
N ALA A 88 0.63 -1.41 -21.19
CA ALA A 88 0.18 -2.29 -20.13
C ALA A 88 -1.12 -1.81 -19.45
N MET A 89 -1.36 -0.48 -19.38
CA MET A 89 -2.64 0.09 -18.94
C MET A 89 -3.76 -0.24 -19.93
N MET A 90 -3.51 -0.06 -21.22
CA MET A 90 -4.50 -0.41 -22.26
C MET A 90 -4.81 -1.89 -22.29
N ASP A 91 -3.80 -2.75 -22.13
CA ASP A 91 -3.98 -4.20 -22.05
C ASP A 91 -4.81 -4.62 -20.81
N CYS A 92 -4.66 -3.89 -19.70
CA CYS A 92 -5.39 -4.15 -18.46
C CYS A 92 -6.85 -3.68 -18.53
N LEU A 93 -7.11 -2.51 -19.12
CA LEU A 93 -8.43 -1.87 -19.16
C LEU A 93 -9.20 -2.16 -20.45
N LEU A 94 -8.56 -2.79 -21.43
CA LEU A 94 -9.10 -3.06 -22.78
C LEU A 94 -9.70 -1.82 -23.46
N ALA A 95 -9.16 -0.64 -23.14
CA ALA A 95 -9.62 0.64 -23.64
C ALA A 95 -8.47 1.66 -23.71
N LYS A 96 -8.72 2.78 -24.37
CA LYS A 96 -7.76 3.89 -24.42
C LYS A 96 -7.55 4.46 -23.04
N CYS A 97 -6.28 4.55 -22.62
CA CYS A 97 -5.84 5.09 -21.33
C CYS A 97 -4.94 6.29 -21.55
N ILE A 98 -5.12 7.29 -20.71
CA ILE A 98 -4.30 8.49 -20.65
C ILE A 98 -3.66 8.53 -19.27
N PRO A 99 -2.35 8.25 -19.13
CA PRO A 99 -1.68 8.40 -17.86
C PRO A 99 -1.55 9.87 -17.49
N CYS A 100 -1.94 10.21 -16.27
CA CYS A 100 -1.97 11.57 -15.75
C CYS A 100 -1.01 11.71 -14.58
N ILE A 101 -0.23 12.78 -14.56
CA ILE A 101 0.73 13.08 -13.51
C ILE A 101 0.44 14.45 -12.91
N THR A 102 0.34 14.53 -11.58
CA THR A 102 0.18 15.81 -10.87
C THR A 102 1.51 16.51 -10.69
N ASN A 103 1.47 17.84 -10.51
CA ASN A 103 2.68 18.62 -10.23
C ASN A 103 3.37 18.17 -8.93
N CYS A 104 2.62 17.68 -7.94
CA CYS A 104 3.20 17.16 -6.69
C CYS A 104 4.03 15.90 -6.93
N VAL A 105 3.54 14.95 -7.74
CA VAL A 105 4.28 13.74 -8.13
C VAL A 105 5.54 14.11 -8.92
N MET A 106 5.45 15.09 -9.84
CA MET A 106 6.61 15.59 -10.56
C MET A 106 7.66 16.19 -9.62
N GLY A 107 7.23 17.06 -8.70
CA GLY A 107 8.11 17.68 -7.72
C GLY A 107 8.78 16.66 -6.79
N GLU A 108 8.08 15.58 -6.44
CA GLU A 108 8.65 14.48 -5.66
C GLU A 108 9.72 13.72 -6.47
N LEU A 109 9.46 13.40 -7.73
CA LEU A 109 10.43 12.75 -8.62
C LEU A 109 11.68 13.61 -8.83
N GLU A 110 11.53 14.94 -8.92
CA GLU A 110 12.64 15.87 -9.03
C GLU A 110 13.48 15.94 -7.76
N LYS A 111 12.84 15.93 -6.58
CA LYS A 111 13.52 15.88 -5.27
C LYS A 111 14.31 14.60 -5.05
N LEU A 112 13.80 13.47 -5.52
CA LEU A 112 14.46 12.16 -5.39
C LEU A 112 15.74 12.04 -6.26
N GLY A 113 15.94 12.90 -7.22
CA GLY A 113 17.20 13.14 -7.92
C GLY A 113 17.71 11.98 -8.77
N GLY A 114 19.03 11.75 -8.70
CA GLY A 114 19.77 10.90 -9.66
C GLY A 114 19.31 9.46 -9.78
N LYS A 115 18.79 8.85 -8.71
CA LYS A 115 18.32 7.45 -8.70
C LYS A 115 17.06 7.26 -9.56
N TYR A 116 16.29 8.33 -9.76
CA TYR A 116 14.99 8.30 -10.44
C TYR A 116 14.98 9.03 -11.79
N LYS A 117 16.17 9.25 -12.40
CA LYS A 117 16.30 9.92 -13.71
C LYS A 117 15.44 9.27 -14.80
N ILE A 118 15.35 7.94 -14.80
CA ILE A 118 14.54 7.20 -15.79
C ILE A 118 13.06 7.47 -15.55
N ALA A 119 12.62 7.45 -14.28
CA ALA A 119 11.24 7.77 -13.93
C ALA A 119 10.86 9.20 -14.32
N LEU A 120 11.75 10.15 -14.06
CA LEU A 120 11.55 11.56 -14.44
C LEU A 120 11.48 11.73 -15.98
N ARG A 121 12.32 11.02 -16.74
CA ARG A 121 12.27 11.04 -18.21
C ARG A 121 10.95 10.46 -18.71
N LEU A 122 10.49 9.35 -18.12
CA LEU A 122 9.21 8.74 -18.48
C LEU A 122 8.04 9.65 -18.12
N ALA A 123 8.07 10.30 -16.96
CA ALA A 123 7.06 11.26 -16.53
C ALA A 123 6.99 12.52 -17.42
N LYS A 124 8.05 12.84 -18.17
CA LYS A 124 8.12 13.94 -19.13
C LYS A 124 7.75 13.51 -20.56
N ASP A 125 7.40 12.25 -20.77
CA ASP A 125 6.95 11.75 -22.06
C ASP A 125 5.63 12.48 -22.47
N PRO A 126 5.48 12.91 -23.74
CA PRO A 126 4.27 13.61 -24.22
C PRO A 126 3.00 12.76 -24.14
N ARG A 127 3.12 11.44 -23.94
CA ARG A 127 1.97 10.55 -23.73
C ARG A 127 1.33 10.71 -22.35
N PHE A 128 2.02 11.38 -21.41
CA PHE A 128 1.53 11.64 -20.07
C PHE A 128 0.93 13.03 -19.99
N GLU A 129 -0.31 13.11 -19.55
CA GLU A 129 -0.99 14.37 -19.32
C GLU A 129 -0.60 14.96 -17.96
N ARG A 130 -0.27 16.25 -17.95
CA ARG A 130 0.02 16.96 -16.70
C ARG A 130 -1.24 17.61 -16.17
N ILE A 131 -1.59 17.24 -14.94
CA ILE A 131 -2.70 17.86 -14.24
C ILE A 131 -2.16 18.88 -13.23
N PRO A 132 -2.51 20.17 -13.42
CA PRO A 132 -2.13 21.19 -12.45
C PRO A 132 -2.81 20.93 -11.11
N CYS A 133 -2.07 21.06 -10.02
CA CYS A 133 -2.61 21.00 -8.67
C CYS A 133 -2.17 22.26 -7.89
N ASN A 134 -3.08 22.82 -7.11
CA ASN A 134 -2.84 23.99 -6.28
C ASN A 134 -2.38 23.64 -4.86
N CYS A 135 -1.75 22.47 -4.70
CA CYS A 135 -1.26 22.02 -3.41
C CYS A 135 0.02 22.74 -3.02
N LYS A 136 -0.03 23.56 -1.97
CA LYS A 136 1.17 24.20 -1.41
C LYS A 136 1.81 23.23 -0.40
N GLY A 137 2.92 22.58 -0.80
CA GLY A 137 3.74 21.77 0.11
C GLY A 137 3.13 20.42 0.57
N CYS A 138 2.08 19.94 -0.08
CA CYS A 138 1.48 18.63 0.22
C CYS A 138 2.35 17.48 -0.31
N TYR A 139 2.29 16.36 0.38
CA TYR A 139 2.81 15.10 -0.14
C TYR A 139 2.02 14.67 -1.38
N ALA A 140 2.68 13.94 -2.30
CA ALA A 140 2.02 13.46 -3.52
C ALA A 140 0.79 12.59 -3.21
N ASP A 141 0.84 11.77 -2.18
CA ASP A 141 -0.26 10.91 -1.72
C ASP A 141 -1.50 11.70 -1.31
N ASP A 142 -1.29 12.81 -0.59
CA ASP A 142 -2.38 13.68 -0.16
C ASP A 142 -3.00 14.42 -1.36
N CYS A 143 -2.16 14.85 -2.29
CA CYS A 143 -2.59 15.46 -3.53
C CYS A 143 -3.46 14.50 -4.34
N LEU A 144 -3.00 13.26 -4.58
CA LEU A 144 -3.75 12.22 -5.28
C LEU A 144 -5.08 11.91 -4.60
N THR A 145 -5.06 11.76 -3.28
CA THR A 145 -6.27 11.50 -2.48
C THR A 145 -7.29 12.63 -2.59
N ASN A 146 -6.84 13.89 -2.55
CA ASN A 146 -7.71 15.06 -2.65
C ASN A 146 -8.29 15.21 -4.07
N MET A 147 -7.47 14.98 -5.09
CA MET A 147 -7.93 14.99 -6.49
C MET A 147 -9.06 14.00 -6.71
N VAL A 148 -8.92 12.77 -6.21
CA VAL A 148 -9.91 11.71 -6.40
C VAL A 148 -11.18 11.93 -5.57
N LYS A 149 -11.09 12.63 -4.44
CA LYS A 149 -12.27 13.07 -3.68
C LYS A 149 -13.10 14.09 -4.44
N GLN A 150 -12.43 14.99 -5.16
CA GLN A 150 -13.10 16.04 -5.94
C GLN A 150 -13.62 15.50 -7.29
N TRP A 151 -12.81 14.68 -7.96
CA TRP A 151 -13.07 14.19 -9.32
C TRP A 151 -13.01 12.67 -9.36
N LYS A 152 -14.16 12.03 -9.48
CA LYS A 152 -14.27 10.57 -9.49
C LYS A 152 -14.04 9.95 -10.89
N CYS A 153 -13.62 10.74 -11.86
CA CYS A 153 -13.30 10.28 -13.22
C CYS A 153 -11.95 9.60 -13.37
N PHE A 154 -11.17 9.55 -12.28
CA PHE A 154 -9.82 9.01 -12.31
C PHE A 154 -9.72 7.59 -11.77
N ILE A 155 -8.83 6.80 -12.37
CA ILE A 155 -8.30 5.55 -11.82
C ILE A 155 -6.98 5.90 -11.13
N VAL A 156 -6.71 5.40 -9.95
CA VAL A 156 -5.44 5.65 -9.26
C VAL A 156 -4.51 4.45 -9.39
N ALA A 157 -3.33 4.68 -9.97
CA ALA A 157 -2.29 3.67 -10.11
C ALA A 157 -1.25 3.84 -9.01
N THR A 158 -1.28 2.95 -8.02
CA THR A 158 -0.32 2.94 -6.91
C THR A 158 0.03 1.53 -6.45
N CYS A 159 1.28 1.32 -6.07
CA CYS A 159 1.75 0.09 -5.43
C CYS A 159 1.84 0.23 -3.91
N ASP A 160 1.65 1.43 -3.37
CA ASP A 160 1.68 1.68 -1.95
C ASP A 160 0.41 1.13 -1.28
N LYS A 161 0.61 0.33 -0.23
CA LYS A 161 -0.49 -0.28 0.54
C LYS A 161 -1.26 0.76 1.35
N GLU A 162 -0.56 1.78 1.86
CA GLU A 162 -1.16 2.82 2.68
C GLU A 162 -2.04 3.73 1.83
N LEU A 163 -1.51 4.27 0.73
CA LEU A 163 -2.27 5.09 -0.21
C LEU A 163 -3.48 4.30 -0.77
N ARG A 164 -3.26 3.05 -1.16
CA ARG A 164 -4.35 2.17 -1.62
C ARG A 164 -5.43 1.98 -0.56
N GLY A 165 -5.04 1.80 0.72
CA GLY A 165 -5.97 1.73 1.84
C GLY A 165 -6.79 3.02 2.02
N ARG A 166 -6.20 4.19 1.77
CA ARG A 166 -6.89 5.49 1.80
C ARG A 166 -7.88 5.65 0.65
N ILE A 167 -7.48 5.24 -0.56
CA ILE A 167 -8.34 5.32 -1.76
C ILE A 167 -9.50 4.35 -1.67
N ARG A 168 -9.31 3.15 -1.10
CA ARG A 168 -10.40 2.19 -0.87
C ARG A 168 -11.54 2.72 -0.02
N LYS A 169 -11.30 3.74 0.81
CA LYS A 169 -12.35 4.40 1.60
C LYS A 169 -13.20 5.37 0.77
N ILE A 170 -12.78 5.69 -0.45
CA ILE A 170 -13.50 6.57 -1.36
C ILE A 170 -14.34 5.69 -2.29
N PRO A 171 -15.69 5.81 -2.24
CA PRO A 171 -16.56 4.99 -3.08
C PRO A 171 -16.44 5.40 -4.56
N GLY A 172 -16.54 4.41 -5.45
CA GLY A 172 -16.56 4.61 -6.89
C GLY A 172 -15.22 4.89 -7.57
N VAL A 173 -14.10 4.77 -6.84
CA VAL A 173 -12.75 4.99 -7.37
C VAL A 173 -12.00 3.67 -7.50
N PRO A 174 -11.66 3.25 -8.72
CA PRO A 174 -10.84 2.06 -8.94
C PRO A 174 -9.39 2.33 -8.62
N CYS A 175 -8.69 1.27 -8.21
CA CYS A 175 -7.27 1.31 -7.93
C CYS A 175 -6.52 0.32 -8.81
N MET A 176 -5.50 0.80 -9.54
CA MET A 176 -4.62 -0.03 -10.35
C MET A 176 -3.33 -0.30 -9.60
N TYR A 177 -2.84 -1.53 -9.67
CA TYR A 177 -1.59 -1.93 -9.04
C TYR A 177 -0.87 -3.00 -9.88
N ILE A 178 0.38 -3.29 -9.54
CA ILE A 178 1.19 -4.27 -10.24
C ILE A 178 1.07 -5.63 -9.55
N SER A 179 0.58 -6.64 -10.27
CA SER A 179 0.57 -8.02 -9.84
C SER A 179 1.44 -8.86 -10.79
N GLY A 180 2.54 -9.42 -10.25
CA GLY A 180 3.53 -10.13 -11.07
C GLY A 180 4.18 -9.22 -12.11
N TYR A 181 3.93 -9.48 -13.40
CA TYR A 181 4.45 -8.71 -14.54
C TYR A 181 3.34 -8.02 -15.35
N LYS A 182 2.18 -7.80 -14.75
CA LYS A 182 1.05 -7.13 -15.40
C LYS A 182 0.34 -6.20 -14.43
N TYR A 183 -0.43 -5.27 -14.99
CA TYR A 183 -1.31 -4.41 -14.20
C TYR A 183 -2.61 -5.13 -13.89
N THR A 184 -3.17 -4.81 -12.76
CA THR A 184 -4.45 -5.33 -12.30
C THR A 184 -5.23 -4.18 -11.69
N VAL A 185 -6.53 -4.12 -11.98
CA VAL A 185 -7.44 -3.11 -11.41
C VAL A 185 -8.35 -3.77 -10.39
N GLU A 186 -8.54 -3.10 -9.28
CA GLU A 186 -9.52 -3.50 -8.27
C GLU A 186 -10.66 -2.46 -8.24
N ARG A 187 -11.89 -2.91 -8.01
CA ARG A 187 -13.09 -2.09 -7.88
C ARG A 187 -13.43 -1.29 -9.14
N MET A 188 -13.22 -1.87 -10.30
CA MET A 188 -13.75 -1.27 -11.50
C MET A 188 -15.28 -1.28 -11.41
N PRO A 189 -15.95 -0.11 -11.50
CA PRO A 189 -17.40 -0.09 -11.58
C PRO A 189 -17.82 -0.87 -12.82
N GLU A 190 -18.81 -1.73 -12.69
CA GLU A 190 -19.37 -2.46 -13.81
C GLU A 190 -19.94 -1.47 -14.83
N ALA A 191 -19.66 -1.68 -16.09
CA ALA A 191 -20.28 -0.91 -17.15
C ALA A 191 -21.78 -1.24 -17.18
N PHE A 192 -22.62 -0.23 -17.32
CA PHE A 192 -24.06 -0.40 -17.43
C PHE A 192 -24.39 -1.34 -18.58
N GLY A 193 -25.00 -2.49 -18.27
CA GLY A 193 -25.42 -3.48 -19.27
C GLY A 193 -24.43 -4.61 -19.55
N ALA A 194 -23.32 -4.72 -18.80
CA ALA A 194 -22.52 -5.95 -18.83
C ALA A 194 -23.29 -7.08 -18.16
N PRO A 195 -23.48 -8.24 -18.79
CA PRO A 195 -24.09 -9.39 -18.13
C PRO A 195 -23.21 -9.89 -16.99
N PRO A 196 -23.82 -10.41 -15.90
CA PRO A 196 -23.10 -10.92 -14.74
C PRO A 196 -22.13 -12.05 -15.06
#